data_603430d2b6f8e98fd6542deb8c51d4ce
#
_entry.id   603430d2b6f8e98fd6542deb8c51d4ce
#
_cell.length_a   1.000
_cell.length_b   1.000
_cell.length_c   1.000
_cell.angle_alpha   90.00
_cell.angle_beta   90.00
_cell.angle_gamma   90.00
#
_symmetry.space_group_name_H-M   'P 1'
#
loop_
_entity.id
_entity.type
_entity.pdbx_description
1 polymer ?
#
loop_
_entity_poly.entity_id
_entity_poly.type
_entity_poly.pdbx_seq_one_letter_code
_entity_poly.pdbx_strand_id
1 'polypeptide(L)'
;LAIIIVLTLHYYAYTYLLVSAALNSINSELEEMGEIQGASKPLILRKITLPLVLPAMLSAVILTFSKAIGTFGTINYLGSPVSFRTLSSELYSNSKSQNTQTAFAMAILMICIASLSVFINQRLIGARKSYATIGGKGGRSTPIGLGGWKPIVTIILFIFFIVGIIMPVIILILESCMLKEGTYSLSNFTLYYWIGEGDPNIMEGVSGIFKNETFMMSLVNSLKLTLVNGVFGTIFGQMLGYICAKGRGKLHGKLVEQLVFIPYLIPSVAFGGIYLSMFSKPQTLFGVTLIPALYGTFALLTLTSVVKHLPFASRAGTSNMLQISG
;
A
#
# COMPACT_ATOMS: atom_id res chain seq x y z
N LEU A 1 -2.80 -6.74 -20.59
CA LEU A 1 -1.86 -5.61 -20.65
C LEU A 1 -2.32 -4.46 -19.75
N ALA A 2 -3.59 -4.01 -19.84
CA ALA A 2 -4.13 -2.89 -19.03
C ALA A 2 -3.89 -3.07 -17.52
N ILE A 3 -4.18 -4.25 -16.97
CA ILE A 3 -3.97 -4.56 -15.54
C ILE A 3 -2.50 -4.35 -15.15
N ILE A 4 -1.55 -4.81 -15.98
CA ILE A 4 -0.11 -4.66 -15.71
C ILE A 4 0.27 -3.17 -15.68
N ILE A 5 -0.19 -2.38 -16.65
CA ILE A 5 0.09 -0.94 -16.72
C ILE A 5 -0.47 -0.24 -15.48
N VAL A 6 -1.74 -0.48 -15.13
CA VAL A 6 -2.38 0.17 -13.98
C VAL A 6 -1.70 -0.22 -12.67
N LEU A 7 -1.37 -1.51 -12.47
CA LEU A 7 -0.64 -1.95 -11.27
C LEU A 7 0.79 -1.40 -11.22
N THR A 8 1.46 -1.26 -12.35
CA THR A 8 2.79 -0.62 -12.41
C THR A 8 2.70 0.84 -12.00
N LEU A 9 1.74 1.59 -12.55
CA LEU A 9 1.49 2.99 -12.19
C LEU A 9 1.03 3.14 -10.72
N HIS A 10 0.37 2.14 -10.16
CA HIS A 10 -0.03 2.17 -8.75
C HIS A 10 1.12 1.88 -7.80
N TYR A 11 2.00 0.94 -8.14
CA TYR A 11 3.05 0.46 -7.24
C TYR A 11 4.43 1.10 -7.44
N TYR A 12 4.67 1.86 -8.53
CA TYR A 12 5.98 2.47 -8.75
C TYR A 12 6.42 3.39 -7.61
N ALA A 13 5.47 4.05 -6.95
CA ALA A 13 5.76 4.97 -5.84
C ALA A 13 6.48 4.27 -4.67
N TYR A 14 6.12 3.02 -4.35
CA TYR A 14 6.81 2.24 -3.32
C TYR A 14 8.26 1.95 -3.71
N THR A 15 8.48 1.52 -4.96
CA THR A 15 9.82 1.27 -5.49
C THR A 15 10.65 2.55 -5.49
N TYR A 16 10.06 3.65 -5.97
CA TYR A 16 10.71 4.96 -5.98
C TYR A 16 11.14 5.41 -4.59
N LEU A 17 10.25 5.34 -3.60
CA LEU A 17 10.57 5.77 -2.22
C LEU A 17 11.70 4.94 -1.60
N LEU A 18 11.66 3.61 -1.76
CA LEU A 18 12.69 2.74 -1.20
C LEU A 18 14.05 2.92 -1.86
N VAL A 19 14.07 3.01 -3.18
CA VAL A 19 15.30 3.17 -3.96
C VAL A 19 15.88 4.58 -3.76
N SER A 20 15.04 5.61 -3.75
CA SER A 20 15.45 6.99 -3.50
C SER A 20 16.04 7.15 -2.09
N ALA A 21 15.40 6.57 -1.08
CA ALA A 21 15.93 6.58 0.29
C ALA A 21 17.30 5.90 0.37
N ALA A 22 17.48 4.77 -0.33
CA ALA A 22 18.76 4.08 -0.38
C ALA A 22 19.85 4.88 -1.11
N LEU A 23 19.51 5.49 -2.23
CA LEU A 23 20.43 6.38 -2.98
C LEU A 23 20.87 7.56 -2.12
N ASN A 24 19.94 8.20 -1.41
CA ASN A 24 20.25 9.32 -0.52
C ASN A 24 21.08 8.93 0.72
N SER A 25 21.17 7.65 1.03
CA SER A 25 21.99 7.13 2.16
C SER A 25 23.43 6.79 1.76
N ILE A 26 23.75 6.80 0.46
CA ILE A 26 25.11 6.56 -0.02
C ILE A 26 25.98 7.79 0.29
N ASN A 27 27.16 7.57 0.85
CA ASN A 27 28.14 8.62 1.03
C ASN A 27 28.78 8.97 -0.32
N SER A 28 28.64 10.23 -0.75
CA SER A 28 29.22 10.72 -2.02
C SER A 28 30.74 10.58 -2.11
N GLU A 29 31.43 10.52 -0.98
CA GLU A 29 32.90 10.30 -0.95
C GLU A 29 33.32 9.02 -1.70
N LEU A 30 32.47 7.97 -1.68
CA LEU A 30 32.76 6.74 -2.43
C LEU A 30 32.75 6.95 -3.94
N GLU A 31 31.85 7.79 -4.42
CA GLU A 31 31.73 8.14 -5.84
C GLU A 31 32.84 9.10 -6.25
N GLU A 32 33.15 10.09 -5.40
CA GLU A 32 34.25 11.06 -5.57
C GLU A 32 35.61 10.35 -5.59
N MET A 33 35.84 9.38 -4.70
CA MET A 33 37.06 8.56 -4.73
C MET A 33 37.20 7.76 -6.04
N GLY A 34 36.07 7.26 -6.57
CA GLY A 34 36.05 6.63 -7.88
C GLY A 34 36.43 7.58 -9.00
N GLU A 35 35.93 8.82 -8.99
CA GLU A 35 36.30 9.86 -9.96
C GLU A 35 37.78 10.26 -9.88
N ILE A 36 38.32 10.41 -8.66
CA ILE A 36 39.74 10.69 -8.42
C ILE A 36 40.64 9.60 -9.01
N GLN A 37 40.19 8.34 -8.95
CA GLN A 37 40.89 7.20 -9.55
C GLN A 37 40.72 7.10 -11.06
N GLY A 38 40.05 8.07 -11.71
CA GLY A 38 39.82 8.12 -13.15
C GLY A 38 38.68 7.25 -13.66
N ALA A 39 37.81 6.75 -12.77
CA ALA A 39 36.65 5.98 -13.21
C ALA A 39 35.59 6.87 -13.87
N SER A 40 35.07 6.43 -15.03
CA SER A 40 33.97 7.12 -15.71
C SER A 40 32.66 7.00 -14.92
N LYS A 41 31.74 7.97 -15.04
CA LYS A 41 30.44 7.97 -14.38
C LYS A 41 29.63 6.68 -14.57
N PRO A 42 29.55 6.07 -15.77
CA PRO A 42 28.88 4.79 -15.95
C PRO A 42 29.56 3.64 -15.17
N LEU A 43 30.88 3.68 -15.04
CA LEU A 43 31.64 2.67 -14.28
C LEU A 43 31.38 2.80 -12.79
N ILE A 44 31.34 4.02 -12.25
CA ILE A 44 30.99 4.33 -10.86
C ILE A 44 29.57 3.85 -10.58
N LEU A 45 28.60 4.21 -11.42
CA LEU A 45 27.21 3.77 -11.30
C LEU A 45 27.11 2.23 -11.22
N ARG A 46 27.81 1.51 -12.12
CA ARG A 46 27.74 0.05 -12.22
C ARG A 46 28.50 -0.66 -11.10
N LYS A 47 29.65 -0.14 -10.66
CA LYS A 47 30.55 -0.82 -9.73
C LYS A 47 30.40 -0.37 -8.27
N ILE A 48 29.90 0.84 -8.03
CA ILE A 48 29.77 1.43 -6.69
C ILE A 48 28.30 1.62 -6.34
N THR A 49 27.60 2.52 -7.05
CA THR A 49 26.25 2.96 -6.69
C THR A 49 25.23 1.82 -6.79
N LEU A 50 25.17 1.13 -7.93
CA LEU A 50 24.20 0.06 -8.17
C LEU A 50 24.34 -1.13 -7.20
N PRO A 51 25.53 -1.67 -6.88
CA PRO A 51 25.69 -2.72 -5.89
C PRO A 51 25.27 -2.31 -4.48
N LEU A 52 25.48 -1.04 -4.10
CA LEU A 52 25.05 -0.52 -2.80
C LEU A 52 23.54 -0.39 -2.69
N VAL A 53 22.85 0.00 -3.76
CA VAL A 53 21.39 0.16 -3.81
C VAL A 53 20.66 -1.15 -4.09
N LEU A 54 21.33 -2.15 -4.65
CA LEU A 54 20.72 -3.42 -5.06
C LEU A 54 19.89 -4.11 -3.96
N PRO A 55 20.29 -4.13 -2.67
CA PRO A 55 19.45 -4.68 -1.60
C PRO A 55 18.11 -3.96 -1.44
N ALA A 56 18.10 -2.63 -1.57
CA ALA A 56 16.87 -1.85 -1.51
C ALA A 56 15.99 -2.08 -2.75
N MET A 57 16.59 -2.21 -3.93
CA MET A 57 15.88 -2.56 -5.17
C MET A 57 15.21 -3.93 -5.06
N LEU A 58 15.94 -4.95 -4.60
CA LEU A 58 15.39 -6.29 -4.37
C LEU A 58 14.25 -6.26 -3.33
N SER A 59 14.43 -5.48 -2.26
CA SER A 59 13.38 -5.30 -1.26
C SER A 59 12.12 -4.65 -1.85
N ALA A 60 12.30 -3.63 -2.70
CA ALA A 60 11.19 -2.97 -3.38
C ALA A 60 10.43 -3.95 -4.29
N VAL A 61 11.14 -4.75 -5.08
CA VAL A 61 10.53 -5.77 -5.96
C VAL A 61 9.71 -6.78 -5.14
N ILE A 62 10.27 -7.33 -4.07
CA ILE A 62 9.61 -8.36 -3.27
C ILE A 62 8.41 -7.78 -2.51
N LEU A 63 8.52 -6.57 -1.96
CA LEU A 63 7.40 -5.90 -1.29
C LEU A 63 6.28 -5.55 -2.29
N THR A 64 6.63 -5.07 -3.48
CA THR A 64 5.66 -4.80 -4.55
C THR A 64 4.97 -6.08 -5.00
N PHE A 65 5.70 -7.18 -5.18
CA PHE A 65 5.15 -8.49 -5.49
C PHE A 65 4.15 -8.94 -4.41
N SER A 66 4.52 -8.86 -3.14
CA SER A 66 3.65 -9.24 -2.01
C SER A 66 2.37 -8.40 -1.95
N LYS A 67 2.44 -7.13 -2.34
CA LYS A 67 1.28 -6.23 -2.45
C LYS A 67 0.41 -6.56 -3.67
N ALA A 68 1.03 -6.76 -4.82
CA ALA A 68 0.33 -7.04 -6.07
C ALA A 68 -0.49 -8.33 -5.99
N ILE A 69 0.03 -9.38 -5.34
CA ILE A 69 -0.68 -10.66 -5.17
C ILE A 69 -1.98 -10.50 -4.35
N GLY A 70 -1.97 -9.55 -3.40
CA GLY A 70 -3.13 -9.24 -2.55
C GLY A 70 -4.10 -8.22 -3.16
N THR A 71 -3.80 -7.66 -4.33
CA THR A 71 -4.64 -6.64 -4.96
C THR A 71 -5.91 -7.27 -5.51
N PHE A 72 -7.04 -6.73 -5.10
CA PHE A 72 -8.36 -7.20 -5.53
C PHE A 72 -9.07 -6.22 -6.46
N GLY A 73 -9.25 -4.96 -6.03
CA GLY A 73 -10.14 -4.00 -6.69
C GLY A 73 -9.83 -3.78 -8.16
N THR A 74 -8.61 -3.39 -8.49
CA THR A 74 -8.17 -3.13 -9.87
C THR A 74 -8.31 -4.37 -10.76
N ILE A 75 -7.94 -5.54 -10.22
CA ILE A 75 -8.01 -6.80 -10.98
C ILE A 75 -9.46 -7.21 -11.19
N ASN A 76 -10.30 -7.08 -10.17
CA ASN A 76 -11.72 -7.41 -10.30
C ASN A 76 -12.42 -6.48 -11.31
N TYR A 77 -12.14 -5.17 -11.25
CA TYR A 77 -12.75 -4.20 -12.14
C TYR A 77 -12.34 -4.38 -13.61
N LEU A 78 -11.05 -4.50 -13.87
CA LEU A 78 -10.52 -4.61 -15.23
C LEU A 78 -10.49 -6.05 -15.77
N GLY A 79 -10.47 -7.05 -14.90
CA GLY A 79 -10.36 -8.46 -15.28
C GLY A 79 -11.71 -9.14 -15.48
N SER A 80 -12.76 -8.75 -14.75
CA SER A 80 -14.07 -9.36 -14.84
C SER A 80 -14.65 -9.37 -16.26
N PRO A 81 -14.59 -8.27 -17.05
CA PRO A 81 -15.13 -8.28 -18.41
C PRO A 81 -14.45 -9.25 -19.37
N VAL A 82 -13.19 -9.62 -19.09
CA VAL A 82 -12.38 -10.55 -19.92
C VAL A 82 -12.17 -11.89 -19.22
N SER A 83 -12.92 -12.18 -18.17
CA SER A 83 -12.85 -13.42 -17.37
C SER A 83 -11.43 -13.73 -16.84
N PHE A 84 -10.60 -12.71 -16.67
CA PHE A 84 -9.27 -12.84 -16.08
C PHE A 84 -9.37 -12.81 -14.55
N ARG A 85 -9.08 -13.95 -13.94
CA ARG A 85 -9.15 -14.15 -12.49
C ARG A 85 -7.78 -14.32 -11.86
N THR A 86 -7.66 -13.84 -10.64
CA THR A 86 -6.48 -14.03 -9.78
C THR A 86 -6.89 -14.67 -8.46
N LEU A 87 -5.90 -15.12 -7.68
CA LEU A 87 -6.18 -15.70 -6.36
C LEU A 87 -7.02 -14.77 -5.47
N SER A 88 -6.76 -13.46 -5.51
CA SER A 88 -7.52 -12.47 -4.72
C SER A 88 -8.96 -12.30 -5.21
N SER A 89 -9.20 -12.27 -6.52
CA SER A 89 -10.55 -12.16 -7.07
C SER A 89 -11.35 -13.45 -6.90
N GLU A 90 -10.70 -14.60 -7.02
CA GLU A 90 -11.34 -15.90 -6.80
C GLU A 90 -11.66 -16.14 -5.32
N LEU A 91 -10.78 -15.73 -4.40
CA LEU A 91 -11.04 -15.74 -2.97
C LEU A 91 -12.30 -14.92 -2.64
N TYR A 92 -12.42 -13.72 -3.21
CA TYR A 92 -13.60 -12.87 -3.01
C TYR A 92 -14.87 -13.52 -3.55
N SER A 93 -14.81 -14.10 -4.77
CA SER A 93 -15.93 -14.80 -5.40
C SER A 93 -16.42 -15.97 -4.53
N ASN A 94 -15.50 -16.81 -4.04
CA ASN A 94 -15.84 -17.94 -3.17
C ASN A 94 -16.40 -17.48 -1.80
N SER A 95 -15.83 -16.41 -1.25
CA SER A 95 -16.34 -15.83 0.00
C SER A 95 -17.79 -15.30 -0.15
N LYS A 96 -18.12 -14.70 -1.29
CA LYS A 96 -19.46 -14.20 -1.60
C LYS A 96 -20.46 -15.31 -1.92
N SER A 97 -19.99 -16.39 -2.55
CA SER A 97 -20.82 -17.56 -2.94
C SER A 97 -21.02 -18.57 -1.82
N GLN A 98 -20.74 -18.21 -0.57
CA GLN A 98 -20.83 -19.07 0.62
C GLN A 98 -19.89 -20.29 0.63
N ASN A 99 -18.96 -20.40 -0.32
CA ASN A 99 -17.88 -21.37 -0.33
C ASN A 99 -16.73 -20.98 0.62
N THR A 100 -17.10 -20.77 1.87
CA THR A 100 -16.23 -20.12 2.87
C THR A 100 -14.96 -20.95 3.15
N GLN A 101 -15.06 -22.29 3.15
CA GLN A 101 -13.92 -23.18 3.38
C GLN A 101 -12.88 -23.05 2.28
N THR A 102 -13.30 -23.02 1.02
CA THR A 102 -12.42 -22.80 -0.12
C THR A 102 -11.78 -21.42 -0.07
N ALA A 103 -12.54 -20.38 0.29
CA ALA A 103 -12.02 -19.03 0.46
C ALA A 103 -10.95 -18.99 1.56
N PHE A 104 -11.13 -19.68 2.69
CA PHE A 104 -10.12 -19.75 3.75
C PHE A 104 -8.86 -20.52 3.32
N ALA A 105 -9.00 -21.63 2.59
CA ALA A 105 -7.85 -22.36 2.03
C ALA A 105 -7.04 -21.46 1.09
N MET A 106 -7.71 -20.71 0.21
CA MET A 106 -7.07 -19.73 -0.66
C MET A 106 -6.39 -18.59 0.13
N ALA A 107 -7.02 -18.12 1.21
CA ALA A 107 -6.44 -17.10 2.10
C ALA A 107 -5.13 -17.61 2.73
N ILE A 108 -5.12 -18.84 3.23
CA ILE A 108 -3.91 -19.47 3.80
C ILE A 108 -2.82 -19.57 2.74
N LEU A 109 -3.15 -20.04 1.54
CA LEU A 109 -2.19 -20.12 0.42
C LEU A 109 -1.57 -18.74 0.11
N MET A 110 -2.39 -17.69 0.04
CA MET A 110 -1.91 -16.33 -0.21
C MET A 110 -1.02 -15.83 0.92
N ILE A 111 -1.35 -16.10 2.19
CA ILE A 111 -0.53 -15.77 3.35
C ILE A 111 0.81 -16.51 3.27
N CYS A 112 0.82 -17.78 2.91
CA CYS A 112 2.06 -18.55 2.73
C CYS A 112 2.95 -17.95 1.65
N ILE A 113 2.40 -17.59 0.49
CA ILE A 113 3.15 -16.96 -0.61
C ILE A 113 3.71 -15.60 -0.17
N ALA A 114 2.90 -14.76 0.48
CA ALA A 114 3.34 -13.46 0.97
C ALA A 114 4.41 -13.60 2.05
N SER A 115 4.24 -14.51 3.00
CA SER A 115 5.21 -14.78 4.08
C SER A 115 6.53 -15.32 3.53
N LEU A 116 6.47 -16.24 2.55
CA LEU A 116 7.64 -16.77 1.86
C LEU A 116 8.41 -15.65 1.14
N SER A 117 7.69 -14.75 0.45
CA SER A 117 8.29 -13.60 -0.22
C SER A 117 9.03 -12.69 0.76
N VAL A 118 8.42 -12.38 1.91
CA VAL A 118 9.07 -11.57 2.96
C VAL A 118 10.25 -12.31 3.59
N PHE A 119 10.15 -13.61 3.82
CA PHE A 119 11.25 -14.42 4.33
C PHE A 119 12.44 -14.41 3.36
N ILE A 120 12.20 -14.60 2.06
CA ILE A 120 13.24 -14.49 1.02
C ILE A 120 13.88 -13.10 1.06
N ASN A 121 13.07 -12.03 1.17
CA ASN A 121 13.56 -10.67 1.27
C ASN A 121 14.50 -10.49 2.46
N GLN A 122 14.10 -10.95 3.65
CA GLN A 122 14.92 -10.86 4.86
C GLN A 122 16.23 -11.64 4.74
N ARG A 123 16.21 -12.81 4.09
CA ARG A 123 17.42 -13.60 3.82
C ARG A 123 18.37 -12.89 2.86
N LEU A 124 17.84 -12.29 1.79
CA LEU A 124 18.64 -11.54 0.81
C LEU A 124 19.28 -10.29 1.40
N ILE A 125 18.55 -9.58 2.29
CA ILE A 125 19.08 -8.41 2.99
C ILE A 125 20.08 -8.86 4.07
N GLY A 126 19.76 -9.87 4.86
CA GLY A 126 20.58 -10.35 5.97
C GLY A 126 21.91 -11.01 5.54
N ALA A 127 21.93 -11.67 4.39
CA ALA A 127 23.14 -12.26 3.80
C ALA A 127 24.16 -11.21 3.35
N ARG A 128 23.71 -9.99 3.07
CA ARG A 128 24.56 -8.84 2.75
C ARG A 128 24.64 -7.93 3.98
N LYS A 129 25.36 -8.40 5.02
CA LYS A 129 25.67 -7.61 6.22
C LYS A 129 26.05 -6.20 5.80
N SER A 130 25.22 -5.25 6.22
CA SER A 130 25.53 -3.87 6.51
C SER A 130 26.91 -3.42 6.00
N TYR A 131 26.97 -2.87 4.83
CA TYR A 131 27.94 -1.81 4.59
C TYR A 131 27.43 -0.59 5.37
N ALA A 132 27.35 -0.74 6.70
CA ALA A 132 27.19 0.38 7.59
C ALA A 132 28.45 1.21 7.39
N THR A 133 28.30 2.28 6.65
CA THR A 133 29.34 3.30 6.55
C THR A 133 29.69 3.71 7.97
N ILE A 134 30.93 3.45 8.36
CA ILE A 134 31.57 3.94 9.60
C ILE A 134 31.77 5.46 9.41
N GLY A 135 30.72 6.17 9.13
CA GLY A 135 30.73 7.60 8.91
C GLY A 135 29.47 8.16 9.58
N GLY A 136 29.68 8.85 10.70
CA GLY A 136 28.61 9.50 11.43
C GLY A 136 27.86 10.51 10.57
N LYS A 137 26.60 10.70 10.94
CA LYS A 137 25.69 11.80 10.63
C LYS A 137 25.85 12.47 9.25
N GLY A 138 25.03 12.06 8.30
CA GLY A 138 24.72 12.85 7.12
C GLY A 138 25.78 12.80 6.03
N GLY A 139 25.82 11.67 5.31
CA GLY A 139 26.55 11.63 4.02
C GLY A 139 26.02 12.73 3.10
N ARG A 140 26.92 13.52 2.57
CA ARG A 140 26.57 14.58 1.60
C ARG A 140 26.17 13.88 0.31
N SER A 141 24.91 13.88 -0.06
CA SER A 141 24.48 13.39 -1.37
C SER A 141 24.74 14.50 -2.40
N THR A 142 25.63 14.23 -3.35
CA THR A 142 25.84 15.14 -4.48
C THR A 142 25.01 14.65 -5.67
N PRO A 143 24.10 15.48 -6.22
CA PRO A 143 23.31 15.08 -7.37
C PRO A 143 24.21 14.88 -8.59
N ILE A 144 24.08 13.73 -9.26
CA ILE A 144 24.80 13.42 -10.48
C ILE A 144 24.24 14.26 -11.63
N GLY A 145 25.10 15.09 -12.24
CA GLY A 145 24.72 15.88 -13.41
C GLY A 145 24.47 14.99 -14.63
N LEU A 146 23.25 15.02 -15.17
CA LEU A 146 22.85 14.25 -16.36
C LEU A 146 23.44 14.78 -17.68
N GLY A 147 24.13 15.93 -17.65
CA GLY A 147 24.71 16.52 -18.84
C GLY A 147 23.71 16.69 -19.99
N GLY A 148 24.07 16.26 -21.19
CA GLY A 148 23.23 16.34 -22.38
C GLY A 148 21.99 15.44 -22.36
N TRP A 149 21.92 14.45 -21.46
CA TRP A 149 20.73 13.58 -21.26
C TRP A 149 19.62 14.24 -20.45
N LYS A 150 19.90 15.35 -19.78
CA LYS A 150 18.95 16.06 -18.92
C LYS A 150 17.61 16.36 -19.60
N PRO A 151 17.56 16.96 -20.81
CA PRO A 151 16.27 17.27 -21.45
C PRO A 151 15.48 16.02 -21.81
N ILE A 152 16.13 14.96 -22.29
CA ILE A 152 15.48 13.71 -22.69
C ILE A 152 14.84 13.05 -21.47
N VAL A 153 15.59 12.90 -20.38
CA VAL A 153 15.09 12.32 -19.13
C VAL A 153 13.96 13.17 -18.56
N THR A 154 14.08 14.49 -18.60
CA THR A 154 13.04 15.41 -18.12
C THR A 154 11.75 15.25 -18.93
N ILE A 155 11.83 15.16 -20.25
CA ILE A 155 10.65 14.96 -21.13
C ILE A 155 9.98 13.61 -20.81
N ILE A 156 10.77 12.53 -20.70
CA ILE A 156 10.23 11.20 -20.36
C ILE A 156 9.50 11.21 -19.01
N LEU A 157 10.10 11.81 -17.98
CA LEU A 157 9.50 11.93 -16.66
C LEU A 157 8.24 12.82 -16.69
N PHE A 158 8.24 13.88 -17.48
CA PHE A 158 7.10 14.78 -17.62
C PHE A 158 5.92 14.08 -18.33
N ILE A 159 6.18 13.31 -19.39
CA ILE A 159 5.18 12.49 -20.07
C ILE A 159 4.62 11.44 -19.08
N PHE A 160 5.49 10.76 -18.34
CA PHE A 160 5.06 9.80 -17.33
C PHE A 160 4.16 10.43 -16.27
N PHE A 161 4.49 11.62 -15.79
CA PHE A 161 3.69 12.38 -14.83
C PHE A 161 2.34 12.79 -15.39
N ILE A 162 2.32 13.30 -16.64
CA ILE A 162 1.06 13.66 -17.31
C ILE A 162 0.18 12.44 -17.51
N VAL A 163 0.69 11.37 -18.11
CA VAL A 163 -0.09 10.18 -18.46
C VAL A 163 -0.47 9.34 -17.22
N GLY A 164 0.42 9.26 -16.25
CA GLY A 164 0.23 8.43 -15.07
C GLY A 164 -0.58 9.09 -13.94
N ILE A 165 -0.59 10.41 -13.87
CA ILE A 165 -1.22 11.14 -12.75
C ILE A 165 -2.23 12.16 -13.24
N ILE A 166 -1.82 13.11 -14.10
CA ILE A 166 -2.69 14.24 -14.48
C ILE A 166 -3.85 13.76 -15.37
N MET A 167 -3.57 13.00 -16.40
CA MET A 167 -4.55 12.55 -17.39
C MET A 167 -5.67 11.71 -16.74
N PRO A 168 -5.42 10.72 -15.89
CA PRO A 168 -6.48 9.98 -15.21
C PRO A 168 -7.37 10.87 -14.33
N VAL A 169 -6.81 11.87 -13.65
CA VAL A 169 -7.58 12.81 -12.83
C VAL A 169 -8.46 13.71 -13.71
N ILE A 170 -7.92 14.24 -14.81
CA ILE A 170 -8.69 15.06 -15.75
C ILE A 170 -9.83 14.23 -16.36
N ILE A 171 -9.54 13.00 -16.81
CA ILE A 171 -10.58 12.11 -17.36
C ILE A 171 -11.67 11.86 -16.33
N LEU A 172 -11.31 11.56 -15.08
CA LEU A 172 -12.27 11.32 -14.01
C LEU A 172 -13.18 12.54 -13.78
N ILE A 173 -12.60 13.75 -13.77
CA ILE A 173 -13.37 15.01 -13.63
C ILE A 173 -14.29 15.19 -14.83
N LEU A 174 -13.81 14.97 -16.04
CA LEU A 174 -14.60 15.11 -17.25
C LEU A 174 -15.75 14.08 -17.27
N GLU A 175 -15.47 12.81 -17.04
CA GLU A 175 -16.48 11.74 -17.00
C GLU A 175 -17.54 12.00 -15.92
N SER A 176 -17.14 12.55 -14.77
CA SER A 176 -18.10 12.92 -13.71
C SER A 176 -19.08 14.04 -14.12
N CYS A 177 -18.74 14.76 -15.18
CA CYS A 177 -19.56 15.84 -15.75
C CYS A 177 -20.17 15.48 -17.13
N MET A 178 -20.20 14.21 -17.50
CA MET A 178 -20.76 13.74 -18.77
C MET A 178 -21.97 12.85 -18.54
N LEU A 179 -23.06 13.06 -19.33
CA LEU A 179 -24.27 12.23 -19.23
C LEU A 179 -24.02 10.81 -19.75
N LYS A 180 -23.23 10.67 -20.81
CA LYS A 180 -22.84 9.40 -21.42
C LYS A 180 -21.32 9.27 -21.41
N GLU A 181 -20.83 8.17 -20.87
CA GLU A 181 -19.40 7.84 -20.81
C GLU A 181 -18.74 7.86 -22.20
N GLY A 182 -17.52 8.35 -22.28
CA GLY A 182 -16.69 8.34 -23.48
C GLY A 182 -17.15 9.32 -24.59
N THR A 183 -18.19 10.13 -24.38
CA THR A 183 -18.69 11.09 -25.36
C THR A 183 -18.37 12.51 -24.94
N TYR A 184 -17.22 13.01 -25.35
CA TYR A 184 -16.71 14.34 -24.99
C TYR A 184 -17.29 15.42 -25.91
N SER A 185 -18.51 15.87 -25.63
CA SER A 185 -19.18 16.96 -26.36
C SER A 185 -19.84 17.93 -25.39
N LEU A 186 -19.94 19.19 -25.75
CA LEU A 186 -20.65 20.20 -24.96
C LEU A 186 -22.10 19.87 -24.71
N SER A 187 -22.76 19.21 -25.66
CA SER A 187 -24.16 18.76 -25.54
C SER A 187 -24.36 17.62 -24.54
N ASN A 188 -23.26 16.91 -24.19
CA ASN A 188 -23.26 15.82 -23.23
C ASN A 188 -22.80 16.28 -21.82
N PHE A 189 -22.45 17.55 -21.67
CA PHE A 189 -21.99 18.10 -20.40
C PHE A 189 -23.15 18.25 -19.41
N THR A 190 -22.99 17.78 -18.19
CA THR A 190 -23.98 17.86 -17.12
C THR A 190 -23.30 17.90 -15.75
N LEU A 191 -23.96 18.54 -14.79
CA LEU A 191 -23.62 18.44 -13.37
C LEU A 191 -24.62 17.57 -12.59
N TYR A 192 -25.44 16.81 -13.32
CA TYR A 192 -26.49 15.98 -12.72
C TYR A 192 -25.96 15.04 -11.65
N TYR A 193 -24.86 14.35 -11.89
CA TYR A 193 -24.27 13.41 -10.92
C TYR A 193 -23.76 14.07 -9.63
N TRP A 194 -23.60 15.40 -9.66
CA TRP A 194 -23.19 16.17 -8.47
C TRP A 194 -24.40 16.72 -7.71
N ILE A 195 -25.33 17.38 -8.40
CA ILE A 195 -26.41 18.18 -7.80
C ILE A 195 -27.82 17.93 -8.35
N GLY A 196 -28.01 16.96 -9.26
CA GLY A 196 -29.29 16.63 -9.87
C GLY A 196 -30.34 16.16 -8.86
N GLU A 197 -31.62 16.40 -9.16
CA GLU A 197 -32.74 16.13 -8.25
C GLU A 197 -33.44 14.76 -8.46
N GLY A 198 -32.89 13.93 -9.31
CA GLY A 198 -33.51 12.64 -9.64
C GLY A 198 -34.42 12.76 -10.87
N ASP A 199 -33.88 12.51 -12.06
CA ASP A 199 -34.62 12.38 -13.31
C ASP A 199 -34.76 10.90 -13.63
N PRO A 200 -36.01 10.38 -13.80
CA PRO A 200 -36.24 8.97 -14.14
C PRO A 200 -35.54 8.51 -15.42
N ASN A 201 -35.20 9.42 -16.32
CA ASN A 201 -34.48 9.13 -17.56
C ASN A 201 -32.95 9.03 -17.36
N ILE A 202 -32.46 9.42 -16.19
CA ILE A 202 -31.03 9.40 -15.84
C ILE A 202 -30.82 8.52 -14.61
N MET A 203 -30.09 7.41 -14.76
CA MET A 203 -29.76 6.48 -13.66
C MET A 203 -30.99 6.08 -12.82
N GLU A 204 -32.11 5.76 -13.45
CA GLU A 204 -33.33 5.30 -12.75
C GLU A 204 -33.84 6.28 -11.67
N GLY A 205 -33.57 7.57 -11.83
CA GLY A 205 -34.00 8.60 -10.90
C GLY A 205 -33.14 8.81 -9.67
N VAL A 206 -31.93 8.26 -9.64
CA VAL A 206 -30.99 8.48 -8.52
C VAL A 206 -30.48 9.92 -8.52
N SER A 207 -30.64 10.62 -7.39
CA SER A 207 -30.16 11.99 -7.21
C SER A 207 -28.64 12.09 -7.24
N GLY A 208 -28.15 13.27 -7.60
CA GLY A 208 -26.72 13.60 -7.53
C GLY A 208 -26.15 13.44 -6.11
N ILE A 209 -24.84 13.19 -6.02
CA ILE A 209 -24.17 12.80 -4.77
C ILE A 209 -24.44 13.73 -3.58
N PHE A 210 -24.55 15.05 -3.80
CA PHE A 210 -24.84 16.01 -2.73
C PHE A 210 -26.30 16.04 -2.26
N LYS A 211 -27.21 15.42 -3.03
CA LYS A 211 -28.62 15.28 -2.67
C LYS A 211 -29.01 13.85 -2.32
N ASN A 212 -28.09 12.90 -2.48
CA ASN A 212 -28.30 11.50 -2.18
C ASN A 212 -28.03 11.22 -0.70
N GLU A 213 -29.06 10.89 0.06
CA GLU A 213 -28.96 10.62 1.50
C GLU A 213 -28.03 9.45 1.81
N THR A 214 -28.07 8.38 0.99
CA THR A 214 -27.20 7.22 1.17
C THR A 214 -25.74 7.59 1.00
N PHE A 215 -25.42 8.45 0.03
CA PHE A 215 -24.06 8.96 -0.18
C PHE A 215 -23.63 9.82 1.00
N MET A 216 -24.46 10.75 1.46
CA MET A 216 -24.14 11.63 2.59
C MET A 216 -23.93 10.84 3.88
N MET A 217 -24.77 9.83 4.12
CA MET A 217 -24.59 8.90 5.24
C MET A 217 -23.26 8.13 5.13
N SER A 218 -22.93 7.64 3.94
CA SER A 218 -21.68 6.91 3.68
C SER A 218 -20.47 7.81 3.88
N LEU A 219 -20.53 9.07 3.46
CA LEU A 219 -19.48 10.06 3.69
C LEU A 219 -19.25 10.29 5.18
N VAL A 220 -20.32 10.52 5.95
CA VAL A 220 -20.25 10.72 7.40
C VAL A 220 -19.69 9.47 8.10
N ASN A 221 -20.13 8.27 7.70
CA ASN A 221 -19.61 7.01 8.25
C ASN A 221 -18.13 6.81 7.93
N SER A 222 -17.68 7.16 6.72
CA SER A 222 -16.26 7.12 6.35
C SER A 222 -15.43 8.09 7.16
N LEU A 223 -15.90 9.32 7.36
CA LEU A 223 -15.23 10.31 8.21
C LEU A 223 -15.13 9.83 9.67
N LYS A 224 -16.23 9.32 10.24
CA LYS A 224 -16.24 8.76 11.60
C LYS A 224 -15.22 7.63 11.72
N LEU A 225 -15.25 6.67 10.78
CA LEU A 225 -14.32 5.54 10.79
C LEU A 225 -12.86 5.99 10.69
N THR A 226 -12.57 6.96 9.83
CA THR A 226 -11.22 7.50 9.64
C THR A 226 -10.72 8.22 10.89
N LEU A 227 -11.55 9.05 11.53
CA LEU A 227 -11.20 9.74 12.77
C LEU A 227 -10.93 8.75 13.90
N VAL A 228 -11.83 7.81 14.13
CA VAL A 228 -11.68 6.80 15.18
C VAL A 228 -10.44 5.94 14.92
N ASN A 229 -10.22 5.52 13.67
CA ASN A 229 -9.04 4.76 13.27
C ASN A 229 -7.74 5.57 13.48
N GLY A 230 -7.74 6.86 13.15
CA GLY A 230 -6.61 7.77 13.37
C GLY A 230 -6.24 7.88 14.84
N VAL A 231 -7.22 8.08 15.72
CA VAL A 231 -7.00 8.19 17.17
C VAL A 231 -6.49 6.87 17.76
N PHE A 232 -7.24 5.77 17.59
CA PHE A 232 -6.84 4.48 18.16
C PHE A 232 -5.57 3.93 17.51
N GLY A 233 -5.42 4.08 16.18
CA GLY A 233 -4.23 3.68 15.47
C GLY A 233 -2.98 4.40 15.97
N THR A 234 -3.08 5.70 16.27
CA THR A 234 -1.97 6.49 16.85
C THR A 234 -1.66 6.03 18.27
N ILE A 235 -2.65 5.90 19.14
CA ILE A 235 -2.45 5.48 20.54
C ILE A 235 -1.78 4.11 20.58
N PHE A 236 -2.39 3.09 19.98
CA PHE A 236 -1.84 1.73 19.99
C PHE A 236 -0.53 1.64 19.21
N GLY A 237 -0.39 2.39 18.12
CA GLY A 237 0.84 2.45 17.34
C GLY A 237 2.01 3.01 18.14
N GLN A 238 1.82 4.09 18.89
CA GLN A 238 2.85 4.65 19.77
C GLN A 238 3.20 3.72 20.93
N MET A 239 2.20 3.09 21.56
CA MET A 239 2.43 2.09 22.63
C MET A 239 3.29 0.92 22.11
N LEU A 240 2.91 0.33 20.98
CA LEU A 240 3.66 -0.76 20.36
C LEU A 240 5.04 -0.30 19.90
N GLY A 241 5.15 0.91 19.35
CA GLY A 241 6.40 1.53 18.96
C GLY A 241 7.36 1.71 20.14
N TYR A 242 6.85 2.14 21.29
CA TYR A 242 7.63 2.24 22.53
C TYR A 242 8.17 0.86 22.99
N ILE A 243 7.31 -0.18 22.99
CA ILE A 243 7.69 -1.54 23.35
C ILE A 243 8.79 -2.06 22.41
N CYS A 244 8.65 -1.83 21.10
CA CYS A 244 9.64 -2.23 20.10
C CYS A 244 10.97 -1.48 20.28
N ALA A 245 10.94 -0.18 20.53
CA ALA A 245 12.14 0.63 20.73
C ALA A 245 12.91 0.25 22.01
N LYS A 246 12.22 0.15 23.16
CA LYS A 246 12.82 -0.28 24.44
C LYS A 246 13.22 -1.74 24.46
N GLY A 247 12.51 -2.59 23.70
CA GLY A 247 12.83 -4.01 23.54
C GLY A 247 13.86 -4.31 22.45
N ARG A 248 14.48 -3.29 21.85
CA ARG A 248 15.46 -3.47 20.77
C ARG A 248 16.62 -4.38 21.19
N GLY A 249 16.91 -5.39 20.36
CA GLY A 249 17.92 -6.41 20.68
C GLY A 249 17.44 -7.55 21.58
N LYS A 250 16.32 -7.40 22.28
CA LYS A 250 15.72 -8.44 23.14
C LYS A 250 14.66 -9.25 22.38
N LEU A 251 14.43 -10.49 22.83
CA LEU A 251 13.47 -11.41 22.18
C LEU A 251 12.05 -10.84 22.14
N HIS A 252 11.57 -10.25 23.22
CA HIS A 252 10.22 -9.70 23.31
C HIS A 252 9.98 -8.54 22.32
N GLY A 253 10.96 -7.64 22.14
CA GLY A 253 10.83 -6.57 21.16
C GLY A 253 10.73 -7.10 19.72
N LYS A 254 11.55 -8.11 19.37
CA LYS A 254 11.48 -8.76 18.06
C LYS A 254 10.14 -9.49 17.85
N LEU A 255 9.65 -10.19 18.87
CA LEU A 255 8.35 -10.88 18.80
C LEU A 255 7.20 -9.91 18.60
N VAL A 256 7.15 -8.81 19.35
CA VAL A 256 6.10 -7.78 19.20
C VAL A 256 6.17 -7.16 17.80
N GLU A 257 7.35 -6.81 17.31
CA GLU A 257 7.53 -6.26 15.96
C GLU A 257 7.02 -7.21 14.88
N GLN A 258 7.32 -8.52 14.99
CA GLN A 258 6.85 -9.53 14.04
C GLN A 258 5.34 -9.73 14.12
N LEU A 259 4.77 -9.84 15.31
CA LEU A 259 3.33 -10.02 15.52
C LEU A 259 2.52 -8.83 14.97
N VAL A 260 2.99 -7.61 15.23
CA VAL A 260 2.36 -6.39 14.71
C VAL A 260 2.41 -6.35 13.19
N PHE A 261 3.43 -6.96 12.55
CA PHE A 261 3.59 -6.94 11.11
C PHE A 261 2.73 -7.97 10.36
N ILE A 262 2.27 -9.04 11.02
CA ILE A 262 1.46 -10.10 10.41
C ILE A 262 0.21 -9.57 9.67
N PRO A 263 -0.62 -8.68 10.25
CA PRO A 263 -1.81 -8.16 9.57
C PRO A 263 -1.53 -7.49 8.23
N TYR A 264 -0.33 -6.92 8.05
CA TYR A 264 0.08 -6.31 6.80
C TYR A 264 0.29 -7.32 5.67
N LEU A 265 0.77 -8.53 6.00
CA LEU A 265 1.04 -9.59 5.03
C LEU A 265 -0.25 -10.24 4.51
N ILE A 266 -1.32 -10.20 5.30
CA ILE A 266 -2.59 -10.82 4.93
C ILE A 266 -3.27 -9.96 3.85
N PRO A 267 -3.66 -10.53 2.70
CA PRO A 267 -4.46 -9.82 1.69
C PRO A 267 -5.75 -9.25 2.28
N SER A 268 -6.15 -8.04 1.86
CA SER A 268 -7.26 -7.32 2.51
C SER A 268 -8.58 -8.08 2.48
N VAL A 269 -8.87 -8.81 1.39
CA VAL A 269 -10.08 -9.65 1.28
C VAL A 269 -10.03 -10.81 2.27
N ALA A 270 -8.89 -11.51 2.36
CA ALA A 270 -8.69 -12.59 3.32
C ALA A 270 -8.79 -12.08 4.76
N PHE A 271 -8.17 -10.94 5.05
CA PHE A 271 -8.21 -10.30 6.37
C PHE A 271 -9.65 -9.99 6.81
N GLY A 272 -10.45 -9.38 5.93
CA GLY A 272 -11.86 -9.12 6.17
C GLY A 272 -12.66 -10.41 6.42
N GLY A 273 -12.42 -11.45 5.61
CA GLY A 273 -13.07 -12.76 5.77
C GLY A 273 -12.75 -13.46 7.08
N ILE A 274 -11.50 -13.39 7.54
CA ILE A 274 -11.08 -13.94 8.85
C ILE A 274 -11.84 -13.26 9.99
N TYR A 275 -11.88 -11.93 10.02
CA TYR A 275 -12.58 -11.18 11.06
C TYR A 275 -14.09 -11.37 11.00
N LEU A 276 -14.65 -11.45 9.78
CA LEU A 276 -16.05 -11.79 9.59
C LEU A 276 -16.37 -13.15 10.22
N SER A 277 -15.61 -14.18 9.92
CA SER A 277 -15.82 -15.53 10.47
C SER A 277 -15.64 -15.55 11.99
N MET A 278 -14.60 -14.87 12.49
CA MET A 278 -14.27 -14.84 13.92
C MET A 278 -15.34 -14.16 14.76
N PHE A 279 -15.98 -13.11 14.24
CA PHE A 279 -16.94 -12.27 14.97
C PHE A 279 -18.40 -12.42 14.48
N SER A 280 -18.69 -13.35 13.56
CA SER A 280 -20.07 -13.60 13.07
C SER A 280 -20.98 -14.20 14.12
N LYS A 281 -20.42 -15.04 15.00
CA LYS A 281 -21.11 -15.69 16.11
C LYS A 281 -20.28 -15.56 17.38
N PRO A 282 -20.93 -15.54 18.57
CA PRO A 282 -20.18 -15.53 19.82
C PRO A 282 -19.39 -16.84 19.95
N GLN A 283 -18.10 -16.72 20.28
CA GLN A 283 -17.26 -17.90 20.58
C GLN A 283 -17.25 -18.15 22.08
N THR A 284 -17.77 -19.29 22.48
CA THR A 284 -17.83 -19.68 23.88
C THR A 284 -16.83 -20.79 24.15
N LEU A 285 -16.14 -20.70 25.28
CA LEU A 285 -15.27 -21.75 25.79
C LEU A 285 -15.67 -22.02 27.28
N PHE A 286 -15.96 -23.26 27.62
CA PHE A 286 -16.41 -23.65 28.98
C PHE A 286 -17.60 -22.82 29.51
N GLY A 287 -18.55 -22.44 28.63
CA GLY A 287 -19.71 -21.64 28.99
C GLY A 287 -19.48 -20.13 29.15
N VAL A 288 -18.23 -19.66 28.97
CA VAL A 288 -17.89 -18.23 28.99
C VAL A 288 -17.74 -17.73 27.57
N THR A 289 -18.37 -16.61 27.23
CA THR A 289 -18.21 -15.95 25.95
C THR A 289 -16.85 -15.23 25.92
N LEU A 290 -15.89 -15.77 25.17
CA LEU A 290 -14.56 -15.18 25.00
C LEU A 290 -14.56 -14.10 23.92
N ILE A 291 -15.27 -14.33 22.83
CA ILE A 291 -15.35 -13.41 21.69
C ILE A 291 -16.82 -13.11 21.43
N PRO A 292 -17.26 -11.86 21.58
CA PRO A 292 -18.64 -11.47 21.29
C PRO A 292 -18.91 -11.46 19.79
N ALA A 293 -20.17 -11.62 19.40
CA ALA A 293 -20.59 -11.35 18.02
C ALA A 293 -20.57 -9.85 17.76
N LEU A 294 -19.70 -9.40 16.84
CA LEU A 294 -19.56 -8.00 16.44
C LEU A 294 -19.92 -7.75 14.97
N TYR A 295 -20.37 -8.79 14.26
CA TYR A 295 -20.76 -8.64 12.86
C TYR A 295 -21.86 -7.60 12.68
N GLY A 296 -21.72 -6.77 11.65
CA GLY A 296 -22.67 -5.69 11.37
C GLY A 296 -22.51 -4.45 12.27
N THR A 297 -21.51 -4.42 13.16
CA THR A 297 -21.27 -3.26 14.04
C THR A 297 -20.13 -2.37 13.55
N PHE A 298 -20.21 -1.09 13.92
CA PHE A 298 -19.13 -0.14 13.70
C PHE A 298 -17.84 -0.53 14.46
N ALA A 299 -17.99 -1.21 15.59
CA ALA A 299 -16.86 -1.67 16.39
C ALA A 299 -15.98 -2.69 15.64
N LEU A 300 -16.59 -3.64 14.89
CA LEU A 300 -15.81 -4.58 14.08
C LEU A 300 -15.06 -3.87 12.94
N LEU A 301 -15.70 -2.92 12.27
CA LEU A 301 -15.04 -2.13 11.21
C LEU A 301 -13.83 -1.34 11.77
N THR A 302 -14.00 -0.71 12.92
CA THR A 302 -12.92 0.00 13.61
C THR A 302 -11.80 -0.95 14.01
N LEU A 303 -12.12 -2.08 14.66
CA LEU A 303 -11.12 -3.07 15.07
C LEU A 303 -10.29 -3.57 13.90
N THR A 304 -10.95 -3.99 12.82
CA THR A 304 -10.27 -4.50 11.62
C THR A 304 -9.40 -3.43 10.97
N SER A 305 -9.89 -2.20 10.88
CA SER A 305 -9.16 -1.08 10.30
C SER A 305 -7.94 -0.70 11.14
N VAL A 306 -8.09 -0.57 12.46
CA VAL A 306 -6.98 -0.26 13.38
C VAL A 306 -5.90 -1.34 13.27
N VAL A 307 -6.27 -2.62 13.43
CA VAL A 307 -5.30 -3.73 13.39
C VAL A 307 -4.57 -3.80 12.05
N LYS A 308 -5.25 -3.55 10.94
CA LYS A 308 -4.64 -3.56 9.60
C LYS A 308 -3.58 -2.48 9.42
N HIS A 309 -3.74 -1.33 10.07
CA HIS A 309 -2.84 -0.18 9.95
C HIS A 309 -1.81 -0.06 11.09
N LEU A 310 -1.93 -0.85 12.16
CA LEU A 310 -0.97 -0.88 13.27
C LEU A 310 0.50 -1.03 12.85
N PRO A 311 0.87 -1.82 11.83
CA PRO A 311 2.26 -1.94 11.40
C PRO A 311 2.90 -0.60 11.03
N PHE A 312 2.16 0.27 10.35
CA PHE A 312 2.65 1.60 9.96
C PHE A 312 2.77 2.53 11.14
N ALA A 313 1.73 2.59 11.99
CA ALA A 313 1.70 3.43 13.18
C ALA A 313 2.78 3.02 14.20
N SER A 314 2.99 1.71 14.40
CA SER A 314 4.03 1.17 15.27
C SER A 314 5.44 1.49 14.76
N ARG A 315 5.68 1.40 13.44
CA ARG A 315 6.98 1.78 12.87
C ARG A 315 7.28 3.25 13.02
N ALA A 316 6.30 4.13 12.78
CA ALA A 316 6.43 5.56 13.03
C ALA A 316 6.74 5.82 14.51
N GLY A 317 6.00 5.17 15.42
CA GLY A 317 6.25 5.24 16.86
C GLY A 317 7.65 4.77 17.25
N THR A 318 8.09 3.64 16.72
CA THR A 318 9.46 3.13 16.97
C THR A 318 10.52 4.11 16.49
N SER A 319 10.36 4.66 15.29
CA SER A 319 11.30 5.64 14.73
C SER A 319 11.39 6.91 15.61
N ASN A 320 10.24 7.44 16.04
CA ASN A 320 10.20 8.61 16.90
C ASN A 320 10.86 8.34 18.27
N MET A 321 10.58 7.18 18.89
CA MET A 321 11.18 6.82 20.19
C MET A 321 12.69 6.64 20.10
N LEU A 322 13.22 6.12 19.00
CA LEU A 322 14.66 5.99 18.80
C LEU A 322 15.37 7.34 18.62
N GLN A 323 14.67 8.36 18.10
CA GLN A 323 15.21 9.73 17.99
C GLN A 323 15.27 10.44 19.35
N ILE A 324 14.33 10.15 20.25
CA ILE A 324 14.27 10.76 21.59
C ILE A 324 15.30 10.10 22.55
N SER A 325 15.60 8.83 22.34
CA SER A 325 16.50 8.06 23.21
C SER A 325 17.98 8.13 22.82
N GLY A 326 18.35 8.87 21.79
CA GLY A 326 19.72 9.22 21.40
C GLY A 326 20.08 10.60 21.87
#